data_4d2f9407f2309e71d73d5152a32080be
#
_entry.id   4d2f9407f2309e71d73d5152a32080be
#
_cell.length_a   1.000
_cell.length_b   1.000
_cell.length_c   1.000
_cell.angle_alpha   90.00
_cell.angle_beta   90.00
_cell.angle_gamma   90.00
#
_symmetry.space_group_name_H-M   'P 1'
#
loop_
_entity.id
_entity.type
_entity.pdbx_description
1 polymer ?
#
loop_
_entity_poly.entity_id
_entity_poly.type
_entity_poly.pdbx_seq_one_letter_code
_entity_poly.pdbx_strand_id
1 'polypeptide(L)'
;SDTREVQPDETKLTGFVFKIHANMDPKHRDRLAFVKIVSGTFERNKPYLHVRQGKNLKFSSPNAFFAEKKEIVDISYPGDIVGLHDTGNFKIGDTL
;
A
#
# COMPACT_ATOMS: atom_id res chain seq x y z
N SER A 1 10.35 -9.36 17.87
CA SER A 1 10.40 -8.80 16.65
C SER A 1 11.02 -7.47 16.65
N ASP A 2 11.42 -7.18 15.62
CA ASP A 2 12.33 -6.13 15.46
C ASP A 2 11.67 -4.87 15.01
N THR A 3 11.75 -3.88 15.86
CA THR A 3 11.43 -2.54 15.45
C THR A 3 12.65 -2.00 14.74
N ARG A 4 12.43 -1.54 13.56
CA ARG A 4 13.49 -1.01 12.73
C ARG A 4 13.23 0.46 12.48
N GLU A 5 14.23 1.27 12.72
CA GLU A 5 14.15 2.67 12.36
C GLU A 5 14.32 2.80 10.85
N VAL A 6 13.35 3.43 10.19
CA VAL A 6 13.33 3.55 8.73
C VAL A 6 13.60 4.99 8.34
N GLN A 7 14.57 5.18 7.46
CA GLN A 7 14.93 6.49 6.94
C GLN A 7 14.32 6.69 5.56
N PRO A 8 13.88 7.91 5.22
CA PRO A 8 13.26 8.16 3.90
C PRO A 8 14.19 7.93 2.71
N ASP A 9 15.50 7.94 2.93
CA ASP A 9 16.48 7.72 1.88
C ASP A 9 16.85 6.25 1.68
N GLU A 10 16.25 5.33 2.43
CA GLU A 10 16.47 3.91 2.20
C GLU A 10 15.94 3.50 0.83
N THR A 11 16.68 2.62 0.15
CA THR A 11 16.27 2.11 -1.15
C THR A 11 15.21 1.04 -1.06
N LYS A 12 15.20 0.29 0.05
CA LYS A 12 14.20 -0.74 0.27
C LYS A 12 12.85 -0.12 0.57
N LEU A 13 11.81 -0.62 -0.10
CA LEU A 13 10.45 -0.15 0.16
C LEU A 13 10.04 -0.46 1.59
N THR A 14 9.48 0.53 2.25
CA THR A 14 8.69 0.34 3.46
C THR A 14 7.42 1.15 3.31
N GLY A 15 6.28 0.48 3.46
CA GLY A 15 4.96 1.10 3.42
C GLY A 15 4.17 0.71 4.66
N PHE A 16 3.22 1.55 5.02
CA PHE A 16 2.47 1.41 6.26
C PHE A 16 0.99 1.63 6.00
N VAL A 17 0.18 0.61 6.31
CA VAL A 17 -1.29 0.68 6.13
C VAL A 17 -1.89 1.45 7.31
N PHE A 18 -2.46 2.61 7.03
CA PHE A 18 -3.02 3.45 8.09
C PHE A 18 -4.55 3.59 8.02
N LYS A 19 -5.17 3.16 6.92
CA LYS A 19 -6.61 3.30 6.74
C LYS A 19 -7.10 2.24 5.77
N ILE A 20 -8.29 1.73 6.00
CA ILE A 20 -8.95 0.79 5.08
C ILE A 20 -10.39 1.25 4.87
N HIS A 21 -10.78 1.40 3.62
CA HIS A 21 -12.14 1.69 3.21
C HIS A 21 -12.79 0.41 2.68
N ALA A 22 -13.85 -0.04 3.31
CA ALA A 22 -14.65 -1.12 2.78
C ALA A 22 -15.48 -0.62 1.59
N ASN A 23 -15.66 -1.47 0.60
CA ASN A 23 -16.57 -1.18 -0.50
C ASN A 23 -18.01 -1.27 0.02
N MET A 24 -18.82 -0.25 -0.28
CA MET A 24 -20.21 -0.19 0.16
C MET A 24 -21.13 -1.09 -0.67
N ASP A 25 -20.70 -1.53 -1.85
CA ASP A 25 -21.49 -2.40 -2.71
C ASP A 25 -21.36 -3.85 -2.22
N PRO A 26 -22.45 -4.52 -1.80
CA PRO A 26 -22.37 -5.89 -1.30
C PRO A 26 -21.94 -6.92 -2.37
N LYS A 27 -21.95 -6.54 -3.63
CA LYS A 27 -21.46 -7.39 -4.72
C LYS A 27 -19.96 -7.35 -4.88
N HIS A 28 -19.29 -6.36 -4.29
CA HIS A 28 -17.85 -6.18 -4.36
C HIS A 28 -17.26 -6.31 -2.97
N ARG A 29 -16.41 -7.30 -2.79
CA ARG A 29 -15.79 -7.57 -1.48
C ARG A 29 -14.42 -6.94 -1.31
N ASP A 30 -13.90 -6.35 -2.36
CA ASP A 30 -12.62 -5.68 -2.28
C ASP A 30 -12.73 -4.42 -1.40
N ARG A 31 -11.61 -4.07 -0.82
CA ARG A 31 -11.45 -2.89 0.01
C ARG A 31 -10.32 -2.08 -0.55
N LEU A 32 -10.22 -0.84 -0.15
CA LEU A 32 -9.10 0.02 -0.51
C LEU A 32 -8.25 0.26 0.72
N ALA A 33 -7.03 -0.25 0.70
CA ALA A 33 -6.07 -0.05 1.77
C ALA A 33 -5.18 1.13 1.41
N PHE A 34 -5.09 2.10 2.32
CA PHE A 34 -4.27 3.30 2.14
C PHE A 34 -2.92 3.09 2.79
N VAL A 35 -1.88 3.18 1.99
CA VAL A 35 -0.50 2.92 2.42
C VAL A 35 0.32 4.19 2.28
N LYS A 36 0.98 4.57 3.37
CA LYS A 36 1.98 5.64 3.36
C LYS A 36 3.32 5.04 3.00
N ILE A 37 3.96 5.56 1.96
CA ILE A 37 5.31 5.14 1.60
C ILE A 37 6.29 5.90 2.50
N VAL A 38 7.10 5.14 3.23
CA VAL A 38 8.07 5.70 4.18
C VAL A 38 9.46 5.74 3.59
N SER A 39 9.84 4.67 2.89
CA SER A 39 11.16 4.59 2.24
C SER A 39 11.04 3.82 0.93
N GLY A 40 12.02 4.01 0.06
CA GLY A 40 12.04 3.36 -1.24
C GLY A 40 10.94 3.86 -2.16
N THR A 41 10.73 3.15 -3.26
CA THR A 41 9.66 3.47 -4.20
C THR A 41 8.71 2.30 -4.33
N PHE A 42 7.43 2.60 -4.42
CA PHE A 42 6.41 1.60 -4.70
C PHE A 42 6.15 1.59 -6.21
N GLU A 43 6.28 0.43 -6.84
CA GLU A 43 6.10 0.29 -8.29
C GLU A 43 4.95 -0.65 -8.60
N ARG A 44 4.17 -0.25 -9.58
CA ARG A 44 3.07 -1.05 -10.13
C ARG A 44 3.60 -2.39 -10.64
N ASN A 45 2.89 -3.47 -10.33
CA ASN A 45 3.19 -4.83 -10.78
C ASN A 45 4.51 -5.42 -10.27
N LYS A 46 5.12 -4.80 -9.27
CA LYS A 46 6.30 -5.34 -8.60
C LYS A 46 5.89 -6.04 -7.31
N PRO A 47 6.43 -7.22 -6.98
CA PRO A 47 6.05 -7.90 -5.74
C PRO A 47 6.68 -7.22 -4.53
N TYR A 48 5.89 -7.10 -3.46
CA TYR A 48 6.32 -6.58 -2.17
C TYR A 48 5.91 -7.54 -1.06
N LEU A 49 6.75 -7.67 -0.06
CA LEU A 49 6.47 -8.54 1.07
C LEU A 49 5.42 -7.92 1.99
N HIS A 50 4.31 -8.63 2.18
CA HIS A 50 3.36 -8.34 3.25
C HIS A 50 3.91 -8.97 4.52
N VAL A 51 4.47 -8.15 5.39
CA VAL A 51 5.30 -8.63 6.50
C VAL A 51 4.53 -9.55 7.45
N ARG A 52 3.33 -9.14 7.86
CA ARG A 52 2.54 -9.92 8.82
C ARG A 52 2.20 -11.32 8.30
N GLN A 53 1.87 -11.44 7.01
CA GLN A 53 1.49 -12.74 6.43
C GLN A 53 2.66 -13.47 5.78
N GLY A 54 3.80 -12.83 5.65
CA GLY A 54 5.00 -13.46 5.09
C GLY A 54 4.87 -13.84 3.63
N LYS A 55 4.03 -13.16 2.86
CA LYS A 55 3.84 -13.46 1.45
C LYS A 55 4.01 -12.21 0.59
N ASN A 56 4.42 -12.44 -0.65
CA ASN A 56 4.58 -11.36 -1.63
C ASN A 56 3.25 -11.04 -2.29
N LEU A 57 2.97 -9.76 -2.45
CA LEU A 57 1.78 -9.26 -3.12
C LEU A 57 2.19 -8.34 -4.26
N LYS A 58 1.47 -8.43 -5.37
CA LYS A 58 1.60 -7.54 -6.52
C LYS A 58 0.31 -6.76 -6.71
N PHE A 59 0.46 -5.52 -7.11
CA PHE A 59 -0.70 -4.64 -7.31
C PHE A 59 -0.70 -4.10 -8.72
N SER A 60 -1.75 -4.42 -9.49
CA SER A 60 -1.86 -4.01 -10.88
C SER A 60 -2.45 -2.62 -11.06
N SER A 61 -3.12 -2.10 -10.03
CA SER A 61 -3.83 -0.83 -10.13
C SER A 61 -3.69 0.01 -8.86
N PRO A 62 -2.45 0.34 -8.46
CA PRO A 62 -2.28 1.23 -7.32
C PRO A 62 -2.81 2.61 -7.67
N ASN A 63 -3.48 3.25 -6.71
CA ASN A 63 -4.17 4.52 -6.94
C ASN A 63 -3.52 5.65 -6.16
N ALA A 64 -3.29 6.77 -6.84
CA ALA A 64 -3.04 8.03 -6.19
C ALA A 64 -4.31 8.88 -6.24
N PHE A 65 -4.37 9.87 -5.35
CA PHE A 65 -5.52 10.74 -5.24
C PHE A 65 -5.06 12.18 -5.46
N PHE A 66 -5.51 12.76 -6.57
CA PHE A 66 -5.20 14.15 -6.92
C PHE A 66 -6.52 14.93 -6.90
N ALA A 67 -6.64 15.84 -5.94
CA ALA A 67 -7.89 16.54 -5.68
C ALA A 67 -8.98 15.51 -5.42
N GLU A 68 -10.01 15.43 -6.25
CA GLU A 68 -11.09 14.46 -6.10
C GLU A 68 -10.97 13.27 -7.06
N LYS A 69 -9.86 13.21 -7.81
CA LYS A 69 -9.67 12.14 -8.80
C LYS A 69 -8.82 11.01 -8.22
N LYS A 70 -9.24 9.80 -8.53
CA LYS A 70 -8.50 8.58 -8.25
C LYS A 70 -7.84 8.13 -9.56
N GLU A 71 -6.52 8.06 -9.57
CA GLU A 71 -5.75 7.71 -10.77
C GLU A 71 -4.80 6.56 -10.49
N ILE A 72 -4.66 5.66 -11.47
CA ILE A 72 -3.66 4.59 -11.39
C ILE A 72 -2.29 5.20 -11.58
N VAL A 73 -1.33 4.83 -10.73
CA VAL A 73 0.04 5.32 -10.80
C VAL A 73 1.01 4.17 -11.00
N ASP A 74 2.10 4.44 -11.70
CA ASP A 74 3.15 3.46 -11.93
C ASP A 74 4.19 3.45 -10.81
N ILE A 75 4.48 4.59 -10.20
CA ILE A 75 5.48 4.74 -9.15
C ILE A 75 4.97 5.70 -8.08
N SER A 76 5.19 5.35 -6.82
CA SER A 76 4.96 6.25 -5.68
C SER A 76 6.24 6.36 -4.86
N TYR A 77 6.45 7.52 -4.26
CA TYR A 77 7.69 7.90 -3.59
C TYR A 77 7.50 8.10 -2.08
N PRO A 78 8.59 8.13 -1.32
CA PRO A 78 8.47 8.41 0.13
C PRO A 78 7.66 9.67 0.39
N GLY A 79 6.72 9.58 1.30
CA GLY A 79 5.76 10.63 1.62
C GLY A 79 4.45 10.51 0.87
N ASP A 80 4.40 9.78 -0.22
CA ASP A 80 3.17 9.56 -0.97
C ASP A 80 2.24 8.59 -0.24
N ILE A 81 0.95 8.76 -0.54
CA ILE A 81 -0.08 7.82 -0.11
C ILE A 81 -0.61 7.12 -1.35
N VAL A 82 -0.63 5.80 -1.31
CA VAL A 82 -1.15 4.98 -2.40
C VAL A 82 -2.29 4.11 -1.90
N GLY A 83 -3.36 4.01 -2.69
CA GLY A 83 -4.48 3.12 -2.40
C GLY A 83 -4.30 1.80 -3.11
N LEU A 84 -4.38 0.70 -2.37
CA LEU A 84 -4.22 -0.64 -2.89
C LEU A 84 -5.51 -1.43 -2.75
N HIS A 85 -5.98 -2.00 -3.85
CA HIS A 85 -7.14 -2.88 -3.81
C HIS A 85 -6.79 -4.16 -3.07
N ASP A 86 -7.63 -4.52 -2.13
CA ASP A 86 -7.38 -5.62 -1.21
C ASP A 86 -8.65 -6.42 -0.97
N THR A 87 -8.52 -7.75 -0.96
CA THR A 87 -9.63 -8.67 -0.72
C THR A 87 -9.69 -9.18 0.72
N GLY A 88 -8.95 -8.56 1.63
CA GLY A 88 -8.96 -8.92 3.05
C GLY A 88 -7.60 -9.34 3.61
N ASN A 89 -6.53 -9.06 2.87
CA ASN A 89 -5.18 -9.38 3.34
C ASN A 89 -4.69 -8.38 4.39
N PHE A 90 -4.99 -7.10 4.19
CA PHE A 90 -4.44 -6.04 5.02
C PHE A 90 -5.25 -5.76 6.27
N LYS A 91 -4.55 -5.37 7.31
CA LYS A 91 -5.11 -4.78 8.53
C LYS A 91 -4.42 -3.44 8.77
N ILE A 92 -5.13 -2.53 9.42
CA ILE A 92 -4.52 -1.25 9.84
C ILE A 92 -3.31 -1.55 10.72
N GLY A 93 -2.19 -0.90 10.42
CA GLY A 93 -0.92 -1.13 11.11
C GLY A 93 0.01 -2.09 10.37
N ASP A 94 -0.46 -2.74 9.31
CA ASP A 94 0.39 -3.65 8.53
C ASP A 94 1.50 -2.91 7.79
N THR A 95 2.58 -3.63 7.53
CA THR A 95 3.77 -3.15 6.83
C THR A 95 4.00 -3.93 5.55
N LEU A 96 4.42 -3.22 4.53
CA LEU A 96 4.97 -3.78 3.30
C LEU A 96 6.48 -3.60 3.28
#